data_8bb9e19baf2dd627661ea3242bc42059
#
_entry.id   8bb9e19baf2dd627661ea3242bc42059
#
_cell.length_a   1.000
_cell.length_b   1.000
_cell.length_c   1.000
_cell.angle_alpha   90.00
_cell.angle_beta   90.00
_cell.angle_gamma   90.00
#
_symmetry.space_group_name_H-M   'P 1'
#
loop_
_entity.id
_entity.type
_entity.pdbx_description
1 polymer ?
#
loop_
_entity_poly.entity_id
_entity_poly.type
_entity_poly.pdbx_seq_one_letter_code
_entity_poly.pdbx_strand_id
1 'polypeptide(L)'
;MVDDEVAGNMPEDNTASYDNDYVSDNDNIYENDVTNEEYRENSVNQNNGQQGSEQLSDEQKTEVQVKPVNKPKKAYKFPPVSLLKRNPGAASGGKSEYRVTAQRLQETLLTFGVKVTITDISCGPTVTRYELQPEQGVKVSKIVSLSDDIKLNLAAADIRIEAPIPGKAAIGIEVPNKEAGSVYFRELVESKEFKESQSAISFGVGKDIAGKTIIADIAKMPHMLIAGATGSGKSVCINTIIMSILYKAKPEDVRLIMVDPKVVELSVYNGIPHLLLPVVTDPKKAAGALNWAVNEMTDRYKKFAAMQVRNIKGYNDVVVKKNKEGIDPPMEKLPQIVIIIDELADLMMVAPGEVEDAICRLAQLARAAGIHMVIATQRPSVNVVTGLIKANIPSKIAFAVSSGIDSRVIIDMNGAEKLLGKGDMLYFPSNLPKPLRVQGAFAVSYTHLRAHET
;
A
#
# COMPACT_ATOMS: atom_id res chain seq x y z
N MET A 1 28.92 -52.21 44.71
CA MET A 1 28.88 -53.64 44.37
C MET A 1 28.38 -53.65 42.95
N VAL A 2 29.39 -53.84 42.15
CA VAL A 2 29.58 -54.80 41.02
C VAL A 2 28.75 -54.34 39.81
N ASP A 3 29.34 -53.64 38.83
CA ASP A 3 30.10 -54.10 37.64
C ASP A 3 29.25 -55.03 36.75
N ASP A 4 29.05 -54.66 35.49
CA ASP A 4 29.83 -55.09 34.38
C ASP A 4 29.41 -54.49 33.04
N GLU A 5 30.46 -54.15 32.33
CA GLU A 5 30.52 -53.78 30.90
C GLU A 5 29.99 -54.93 30.01
N VAL A 6 29.55 -54.57 28.79
CA VAL A 6 30.02 -55.18 27.54
C VAL A 6 29.84 -54.23 26.38
N ALA A 7 30.96 -53.97 25.74
CA ALA A 7 31.13 -53.30 24.46
C ALA A 7 30.77 -54.24 23.29
N GLY A 8 30.41 -53.70 22.16
CA GLY A 8 30.29 -54.48 20.92
C GLY A 8 29.88 -53.71 19.68
N ASN A 9 30.88 -53.18 18.97
CA ASN A 9 31.08 -53.17 17.52
C ASN A 9 30.13 -52.33 16.61
N MET A 10 30.72 -51.28 16.06
CA MET A 10 30.50 -50.81 14.68
C MET A 10 31.01 -51.83 13.65
N PRO A 11 30.54 -51.81 12.44
CA PRO A 11 31.45 -51.74 11.30
C PRO A 11 31.23 -50.55 10.40
N GLU A 12 32.36 -50.22 9.80
CA GLU A 12 32.71 -49.14 8.90
C GLU A 12 32.10 -49.26 7.49
N ASP A 13 32.06 -48.13 6.83
CA ASP A 13 32.33 -47.84 5.41
C ASP A 13 31.61 -48.67 4.33
N ASN A 14 30.92 -47.88 3.47
CA ASN A 14 31.13 -48.05 2.04
C ASN A 14 30.80 -46.73 1.28
N THR A 15 31.86 -46.02 0.89
CA THR A 15 31.93 -45.08 -0.19
C THR A 15 31.59 -45.77 -1.52
N ALA A 16 30.66 -45.20 -2.27
CA ALA A 16 30.57 -45.45 -3.70
C ALA A 16 30.29 -44.15 -4.40
N SER A 17 31.36 -43.62 -4.96
CA SER A 17 31.42 -42.69 -6.07
C SER A 17 30.73 -43.29 -7.30
N TYR A 18 29.90 -42.52 -7.97
CA TYR A 18 29.68 -42.72 -9.40
C TYR A 18 29.93 -41.40 -10.14
N ASP A 19 31.01 -41.47 -10.88
CA ASP A 19 31.39 -40.57 -11.95
C ASP A 19 30.41 -40.65 -13.12
N ASN A 20 30.30 -39.50 -13.75
CA ASN A 20 30.21 -39.22 -15.18
C ASN A 20 29.77 -40.32 -16.15
N ASP A 21 28.93 -39.96 -17.05
CA ASP A 21 29.20 -39.85 -18.47
C ASP A 21 27.94 -39.83 -19.31
N TYR A 22 28.03 -38.96 -20.32
CA TYR A 22 27.65 -39.09 -21.72
C TYR A 22 26.26 -38.56 -22.06
N VAL A 23 26.04 -37.91 -23.18
CA VAL A 23 26.81 -37.64 -24.42
C VAL A 23 26.06 -36.54 -25.15
N SER A 24 26.80 -35.68 -25.76
CA SER A 24 26.50 -34.79 -26.87
C SER A 24 25.82 -35.52 -28.04
N ASP A 25 25.09 -34.76 -28.80
CA ASP A 25 24.98 -34.61 -30.25
C ASP A 25 23.59 -34.09 -30.63
N ASN A 26 23.36 -33.06 -31.33
CA ASN A 26 23.72 -32.84 -32.70
C ASN A 26 23.46 -31.38 -33.12
N ASP A 27 24.42 -30.88 -33.84
CA ASP A 27 24.46 -29.83 -34.80
C ASP A 27 23.18 -29.58 -35.60
N ASN A 28 22.87 -28.32 -35.85
CA ASN A 28 22.67 -27.88 -37.23
C ASN A 28 22.95 -26.37 -37.40
N ILE A 29 24.01 -26.17 -38.13
CA ILE A 29 24.57 -25.06 -38.87
C ILE A 29 23.50 -24.40 -39.77
N TYR A 30 23.42 -23.07 -39.75
CA TYR A 30 23.25 -22.23 -40.92
C TYR A 30 24.11 -20.98 -40.75
N GLU A 31 25.30 -21.04 -41.29
CA GLU A 31 26.06 -19.91 -41.81
C GLU A 31 25.29 -19.29 -42.96
N ASN A 32 25.29 -17.98 -43.05
CA ASN A 32 25.39 -17.28 -44.30
C ASN A 32 26.13 -15.96 -44.09
N ASP A 33 27.29 -15.99 -44.67
CA ASP A 33 28.22 -14.93 -45.01
C ASP A 33 27.61 -13.84 -45.90
N VAL A 34 28.44 -12.82 -46.08
CA VAL A 34 28.56 -11.86 -47.19
C VAL A 34 28.13 -10.43 -46.80
N THR A 35 28.90 -9.41 -46.95
CA THR A 35 30.22 -9.01 -47.40
C THR A 35 30.45 -7.55 -47.05
N ASN A 36 31.73 -7.23 -46.80
CA ASN A 36 32.28 -5.87 -46.80
C ASN A 36 32.13 -5.24 -48.20
N GLU A 37 31.76 -3.98 -48.24
CA GLU A 37 32.23 -3.09 -49.30
C GLU A 37 32.62 -1.72 -48.73
N GLU A 38 33.90 -1.47 -48.86
CA GLU A 38 34.60 -0.17 -48.83
C GLU A 38 34.05 0.75 -49.92
N TYR A 39 33.89 2.02 -49.64
CA TYR A 39 34.14 3.08 -50.62
C TYR A 39 34.89 4.27 -50.01
N ARG A 40 35.98 4.51 -50.68
CA ARG A 40 37.08 5.46 -50.51
C ARG A 40 36.69 6.91 -50.46
N GLU A 41 37.55 7.59 -49.73
CA GLU A 41 38.00 8.99 -49.82
C GLU A 41 37.74 9.74 -51.13
N ASN A 42 37.34 11.00 -50.99
CA ASN A 42 37.93 12.06 -51.83
C ASN A 42 38.04 13.35 -50.98
N SER A 43 39.31 13.74 -50.90
CA SER A 43 39.81 14.96 -50.30
C SER A 43 39.68 16.16 -51.25
N VAL A 44 39.90 17.35 -50.65
CA VAL A 44 40.38 18.64 -51.15
C VAL A 44 39.33 19.77 -51.18
N ASN A 45 39.37 20.76 -50.34
CA ASN A 45 40.24 21.91 -50.26
C ASN A 45 39.82 22.92 -49.15
N GLN A 46 40.81 23.39 -48.47
CA GLN A 46 41.08 24.60 -47.73
C GLN A 46 40.09 25.79 -47.86
N ASN A 47 39.64 26.43 -46.76
CA ASN A 47 40.29 27.65 -46.28
C ASN A 47 39.59 28.23 -45.01
N ASN A 48 40.46 28.55 -44.07
CA ASN A 48 40.47 29.66 -43.13
C ASN A 48 39.25 30.01 -42.27
N GLY A 49 39.47 29.89 -40.96
CA GLY A 49 39.23 31.06 -40.10
C GLY A 49 38.35 30.86 -38.89
N GLN A 50 39.00 30.86 -37.76
CA GLN A 50 38.53 31.31 -36.44
C GLN A 50 37.93 30.29 -35.46
N GLN A 51 38.68 30.25 -34.39
CA GLN A 51 38.40 29.64 -33.08
C GLN A 51 37.00 29.87 -32.58
N GLY A 52 36.36 28.79 -32.19
CA GLY A 52 35.20 28.79 -31.33
C GLY A 52 35.19 27.46 -30.60
N SER A 53 35.61 27.47 -29.34
CA SER A 53 35.53 26.37 -28.42
C SER A 53 34.06 26.08 -28.13
N GLU A 54 33.47 25.10 -28.78
CA GLU A 54 32.14 24.56 -28.35
C GLU A 54 32.38 23.58 -27.21
N GLN A 55 32.07 24.07 -26.03
CA GLN A 55 31.79 23.27 -24.84
C GLN A 55 30.55 22.41 -25.12
N LEU A 56 30.69 21.12 -24.92
CA LEU A 56 29.60 20.16 -24.84
C LEU A 56 28.61 20.65 -23.76
N SER A 57 27.40 20.98 -24.20
CA SER A 57 26.33 21.49 -23.36
C SER A 57 25.85 20.40 -22.43
N ASP A 58 25.92 20.72 -21.14
CA ASP A 58 25.27 20.02 -20.05
C ASP A 58 23.83 19.61 -20.37
N GLU A 59 23.52 18.36 -20.10
CA GLU A 59 22.15 17.86 -20.05
C GLU A 59 21.32 18.73 -19.13
N GLN A 60 20.30 19.37 -19.66
CA GLN A 60 19.35 20.17 -18.93
C GLN A 60 18.60 19.27 -17.94
N LYS A 61 19.06 19.23 -16.70
CA LYS A 61 18.26 18.78 -15.56
C LYS A 61 17.06 19.70 -15.46
N THR A 62 15.89 19.18 -15.74
CA THR A 62 14.61 19.91 -15.61
C THR A 62 14.31 20.11 -14.12
N GLU A 63 14.85 21.18 -13.52
CA GLU A 63 14.48 21.61 -12.18
C GLU A 63 13.04 22.11 -12.20
N VAL A 64 12.16 21.39 -11.54
CA VAL A 64 10.79 21.87 -11.29
C VAL A 64 10.87 22.97 -10.21
N GLN A 65 10.91 24.22 -10.64
CA GLN A 65 10.84 25.36 -9.72
C GLN A 65 9.43 25.46 -9.13
N VAL A 66 9.27 25.02 -7.89
CA VAL A 66 8.06 25.24 -7.11
C VAL A 66 8.07 26.71 -6.63
N LYS A 67 7.44 27.61 -7.39
CA LYS A 67 7.23 28.98 -6.90
C LYS A 67 6.09 28.97 -5.89
N PRO A 68 6.31 29.43 -4.65
CA PRO A 68 5.25 29.53 -3.67
C PRO A 68 4.22 30.55 -4.16
N VAL A 69 2.98 30.11 -4.35
CA VAL A 69 1.86 31.02 -4.68
C VAL A 69 1.49 31.79 -3.42
N ASN A 70 2.02 33.00 -3.29
CA ASN A 70 1.70 33.94 -2.20
C ASN A 70 0.33 34.59 -2.47
N LYS A 71 -0.77 33.85 -2.20
CA LYS A 71 -2.12 34.45 -2.09
C LYS A 71 -2.40 34.78 -0.63
N PRO A 72 -3.13 35.88 -0.31
CA PRO A 72 -3.52 36.19 1.07
C PRO A 72 -4.26 34.98 1.65
N LYS A 73 -3.74 34.44 2.76
CA LYS A 73 -4.24 33.23 3.41
C LYS A 73 -5.64 33.49 3.98
N LYS A 74 -6.71 33.22 3.22
CA LYS A 74 -8.05 33.06 3.81
C LYS A 74 -7.98 31.90 4.81
N ALA A 75 -8.59 32.08 5.99
CA ALA A 75 -8.64 31.01 6.98
C ALA A 75 -9.32 29.77 6.37
N TYR A 76 -8.64 28.61 6.43
CA TYR A 76 -9.20 27.36 5.92
C TYR A 76 -10.43 26.96 6.74
N LYS A 77 -11.54 26.70 6.05
CA LYS A 77 -12.77 26.18 6.65
C LYS A 77 -12.86 24.70 6.32
N PHE A 78 -12.97 23.87 7.35
CA PHE A 78 -13.16 22.42 7.15
C PHE A 78 -14.50 22.15 6.44
N PRO A 79 -14.54 21.17 5.53
CA PRO A 79 -15.77 20.76 4.89
C PRO A 79 -16.79 20.29 5.94
N PRO A 80 -18.05 20.71 5.88
CA PRO A 80 -19.06 20.26 6.84
C PRO A 80 -19.42 18.79 6.59
N VAL A 81 -19.60 18.02 7.68
CA VAL A 81 -19.92 16.60 7.61
C VAL A 81 -21.28 16.32 6.93
N SER A 82 -22.16 17.32 6.87
CA SER A 82 -23.44 17.24 6.16
C SER A 82 -23.31 16.95 4.66
N LEU A 83 -22.18 17.25 4.04
CA LEU A 83 -21.89 16.93 2.64
C LEU A 83 -21.68 15.44 2.40
N LEU A 84 -21.33 14.68 3.44
CA LEU A 84 -21.11 13.25 3.36
C LEU A 84 -22.44 12.49 3.40
N LYS A 85 -22.61 11.54 2.49
CA LYS A 85 -23.81 10.67 2.46
C LYS A 85 -23.94 9.89 3.77
N ARG A 86 -25.16 9.84 4.30
CA ARG A 86 -25.49 8.94 5.41
C ARG A 86 -25.74 7.53 4.90
N ASN A 87 -25.47 6.55 5.74
CA ASN A 87 -25.92 5.18 5.51
C ASN A 87 -27.45 5.16 5.57
N PRO A 88 -28.16 4.70 4.54
CA PRO A 88 -29.64 4.64 4.56
C PRO A 88 -30.22 3.61 5.52
N GLY A 89 -29.40 2.85 6.19
CA GLY A 89 -29.75 1.79 7.15
C GLY A 89 -28.91 0.55 6.87
N ALA A 90 -28.36 -0.05 7.92
CA ALA A 90 -27.71 -1.34 7.80
C ALA A 90 -28.75 -2.38 7.42
N ALA A 91 -28.55 -3.09 6.31
CA ALA A 91 -29.27 -4.34 6.06
C ALA A 91 -28.91 -5.29 7.22
N SER A 92 -29.79 -5.43 8.18
CA SER A 92 -29.64 -6.40 9.27
C SER A 92 -29.97 -7.77 8.70
N GLY A 93 -29.00 -8.49 8.15
CA GLY A 93 -29.13 -9.93 7.91
C GLY A 93 -29.66 -10.57 9.19
N GLY A 94 -30.78 -11.28 9.11
CA GLY A 94 -31.44 -11.79 10.30
C GLY A 94 -30.52 -12.76 11.06
N LYS A 95 -30.46 -12.64 12.38
CA LYS A 95 -29.67 -13.56 13.24
C LYS A 95 -29.93 -15.05 12.96
N SER A 96 -31.11 -15.37 12.43
CA SER A 96 -31.49 -16.72 12.00
C SER A 96 -30.67 -17.24 10.81
N GLU A 97 -30.32 -16.38 9.85
CA GLU A 97 -29.59 -16.76 8.64
C GLU A 97 -28.15 -17.18 8.96
N TYR A 98 -27.47 -16.45 9.85
CA TYR A 98 -26.10 -16.81 10.28
C TYR A 98 -26.05 -18.15 11.01
N ARG A 99 -27.09 -18.50 11.78
CA ARG A 99 -27.20 -19.80 12.44
C ARG A 99 -27.42 -20.94 11.44
N VAL A 100 -28.24 -20.73 10.43
CA VAL A 100 -28.46 -21.73 9.36
C VAL A 100 -27.15 -21.98 8.59
N THR A 101 -26.41 -20.94 8.25
CA THR A 101 -25.10 -21.08 7.59
C THR A 101 -24.10 -21.79 8.52
N ALA A 102 -24.09 -21.50 9.81
CA ALA A 102 -23.27 -22.16 10.80
C ALA A 102 -23.54 -23.67 10.86
N GLN A 103 -24.82 -24.05 10.91
CA GLN A 103 -25.24 -25.45 10.92
C GLN A 103 -24.80 -26.18 9.64
N ARG A 104 -25.04 -25.58 8.46
CA ARG A 104 -24.60 -26.15 7.17
C ARG A 104 -23.09 -26.36 7.13
N LEU A 105 -22.32 -25.38 7.62
CA LEU A 105 -20.87 -25.46 7.69
C LEU A 105 -20.43 -26.66 8.55
N GLN A 106 -21.04 -26.82 9.71
CA GLN A 106 -20.74 -27.94 10.62
C GLN A 106 -21.13 -29.29 10.02
N GLU A 107 -22.30 -29.40 9.38
CA GLU A 107 -22.76 -30.59 8.69
C GLU A 107 -21.85 -30.94 7.50
N THR A 108 -21.43 -29.96 6.71
CA THR A 108 -20.49 -30.17 5.59
C THR A 108 -19.18 -30.75 6.10
N LEU A 109 -18.56 -30.16 7.10
CA LEU A 109 -17.32 -30.66 7.67
C LEU A 109 -17.47 -32.07 8.25
N LEU A 110 -18.60 -32.36 8.92
CA LEU A 110 -18.90 -33.68 9.46
C LEU A 110 -19.02 -34.75 8.38
N THR A 111 -19.61 -34.42 7.20
CA THR A 111 -19.71 -35.33 6.06
C THR A 111 -18.34 -35.77 5.56
N PHE A 112 -17.32 -34.90 5.63
CA PHE A 112 -15.93 -35.22 5.31
C PHE A 112 -15.14 -35.81 6.50
N GLY A 113 -15.84 -36.21 7.58
CA GLY A 113 -15.22 -36.81 8.76
C GLY A 113 -14.37 -35.83 9.57
N VAL A 114 -14.76 -34.54 9.57
CA VAL A 114 -14.14 -33.47 10.34
C VAL A 114 -15.16 -32.95 11.35
N LYS A 115 -14.96 -33.32 12.62
CA LYS A 115 -15.83 -32.83 13.69
C LYS A 115 -15.30 -31.51 14.23
N VAL A 116 -16.19 -30.50 14.28
CA VAL A 116 -15.88 -29.17 14.77
C VAL A 116 -17.04 -28.63 15.61
N THR A 117 -16.72 -27.74 16.55
CA THR A 117 -17.72 -26.95 17.30
C THR A 117 -17.58 -25.49 16.91
N ILE A 118 -18.71 -24.85 16.59
CA ILE A 118 -18.73 -23.40 16.33
C ILE A 118 -18.75 -22.68 17.67
N THR A 119 -17.71 -21.86 17.91
CA THR A 119 -17.51 -21.16 19.18
C THR A 119 -17.98 -19.74 19.16
N ASP A 120 -17.91 -19.07 17.99
CA ASP A 120 -18.35 -17.67 17.82
C ASP A 120 -18.75 -17.37 16.37
N ILE A 121 -19.57 -16.34 16.20
CA ILE A 121 -20.00 -15.83 14.90
C ILE A 121 -19.86 -14.30 14.90
N SER A 122 -18.91 -13.80 14.16
CA SER A 122 -18.66 -12.36 14.01
C SER A 122 -19.20 -11.88 12.66
N CYS A 123 -20.21 -11.00 12.70
CA CYS A 123 -20.87 -10.47 11.51
C CYS A 123 -20.28 -9.11 11.14
N GLY A 124 -19.57 -9.06 10.02
CA GLY A 124 -19.04 -7.82 9.42
C GLY A 124 -19.94 -7.26 8.31
N PRO A 125 -19.51 -6.16 7.70
CA PRO A 125 -20.29 -5.52 6.64
C PRO A 125 -20.47 -6.40 5.39
N THR A 126 -19.44 -7.13 4.99
CA THR A 126 -19.42 -7.90 3.73
C THR A 126 -19.23 -9.39 3.94
N VAL A 127 -18.64 -9.79 5.04
CA VAL A 127 -18.39 -11.18 5.39
C VAL A 127 -18.78 -11.48 6.83
N THR A 128 -19.18 -12.72 7.07
CA THR A 128 -19.38 -13.27 8.41
C THR A 128 -18.30 -14.30 8.70
N ARG A 129 -17.60 -14.16 9.81
CA ARG A 129 -16.62 -15.12 10.29
C ARG A 129 -17.27 -16.10 11.26
N TYR A 130 -17.12 -17.38 10.96
CA TYR A 130 -17.47 -18.51 11.84
C TYR A 130 -16.20 -19.01 12.49
N GLU A 131 -16.10 -18.95 13.79
CA GLU A 131 -14.97 -19.48 14.56
C GLU A 131 -15.26 -20.94 14.93
N LEU A 132 -14.33 -21.81 14.54
CA LEU A 132 -14.47 -23.27 14.67
C LEU A 132 -13.36 -23.80 15.57
N GLN A 133 -13.73 -24.63 16.52
CA GLN A 133 -12.78 -25.43 17.31
C GLN A 133 -12.83 -26.89 16.84
N PRO A 134 -11.77 -27.40 16.19
CA PRO A 134 -11.69 -28.80 15.81
C PRO A 134 -11.61 -29.72 17.04
N GLU A 135 -12.21 -30.93 16.96
CA GLU A 135 -11.99 -31.98 17.96
C GLU A 135 -10.53 -32.44 17.98
N GLN A 136 -10.10 -33.04 19.08
CA GLN A 136 -8.75 -33.58 19.22
C GLN A 136 -8.44 -34.61 18.12
N GLY A 137 -7.24 -34.49 17.52
CA GLY A 137 -6.80 -35.35 16.42
C GLY A 137 -7.16 -34.87 15.02
N VAL A 138 -7.97 -33.85 14.87
CA VAL A 138 -8.28 -33.24 13.56
C VAL A 138 -7.13 -32.35 13.13
N LYS A 139 -6.50 -32.66 12.00
CA LYS A 139 -5.44 -31.84 11.41
C LYS A 139 -6.02 -30.58 10.77
N VAL A 140 -5.43 -29.43 11.09
CA VAL A 140 -5.81 -28.12 10.51
C VAL A 140 -5.74 -28.14 8.98
N SER A 141 -4.72 -28.78 8.40
CA SER A 141 -4.56 -28.91 6.94
C SER A 141 -5.74 -29.61 6.28
N LYS A 142 -6.41 -30.56 6.96
CA LYS A 142 -7.59 -31.24 6.43
C LYS A 142 -8.76 -30.26 6.25
N ILE A 143 -8.94 -29.32 7.19
CA ILE A 143 -9.99 -28.28 7.08
C ILE A 143 -9.67 -27.31 5.95
N VAL A 144 -8.41 -26.90 5.84
CA VAL A 144 -7.98 -25.97 4.77
C VAL A 144 -8.14 -26.59 3.38
N SER A 145 -7.86 -27.89 3.22
CA SER A 145 -8.03 -28.60 1.93
C SER A 145 -9.48 -28.75 1.49
N LEU A 146 -10.44 -28.67 2.42
CA LEU A 146 -11.88 -28.72 2.12
C LEU A 146 -12.47 -27.37 1.70
N SER A 147 -11.63 -26.37 1.42
CA SER A 147 -12.10 -25.01 1.08
C SER A 147 -13.10 -25.01 -0.08
N ASP A 148 -12.83 -25.76 -1.15
CA ASP A 148 -13.70 -25.79 -2.32
C ASP A 148 -15.00 -26.58 -2.08
N ASP A 149 -14.94 -27.63 -1.29
CA ASP A 149 -16.13 -28.41 -0.89
C ASP A 149 -17.06 -27.57 0.01
N ILE A 150 -16.49 -26.82 0.95
CA ILE A 150 -17.25 -25.90 1.80
C ILE A 150 -17.90 -24.80 0.95
N LYS A 151 -17.14 -24.21 0.02
CA LYS A 151 -17.62 -23.18 -0.89
C LYS A 151 -18.81 -23.67 -1.72
N LEU A 152 -18.70 -24.89 -2.27
CA LEU A 152 -19.77 -25.50 -3.04
C LEU A 152 -21.03 -25.73 -2.20
N ASN A 153 -20.88 -26.32 -1.02
CA ASN A 153 -22.02 -26.63 -0.14
C ASN A 153 -22.74 -25.37 0.39
N LEU A 154 -22.00 -24.29 0.61
CA LEU A 154 -22.55 -23.01 1.05
C LEU A 154 -23.08 -22.16 -0.12
N ALA A 155 -22.86 -22.58 -1.37
CA ALA A 155 -23.10 -21.79 -2.58
C ALA A 155 -22.48 -20.39 -2.49
N ALA A 156 -21.29 -20.30 -1.88
CA ALA A 156 -20.55 -19.05 -1.69
C ALA A 156 -19.65 -18.76 -2.90
N ALA A 157 -19.51 -17.50 -3.29
CA ALA A 157 -18.65 -17.09 -4.40
C ALA A 157 -17.17 -17.41 -4.13
N ASP A 158 -16.72 -17.12 -2.90
CA ASP A 158 -15.43 -17.57 -2.36
C ASP A 158 -15.49 -17.58 -0.83
N ILE A 159 -14.54 -18.29 -0.18
CA ILE A 159 -14.37 -18.30 1.25
C ILE A 159 -12.88 -18.10 1.59
N ARG A 160 -12.61 -17.51 2.75
CA ARG A 160 -11.26 -17.42 3.27
C ARG A 160 -11.15 -18.16 4.60
N ILE A 161 -10.17 -19.04 4.70
CA ILE A 161 -9.90 -19.79 5.94
C ILE A 161 -8.67 -19.20 6.61
N GLU A 162 -8.82 -18.73 7.84
CA GLU A 162 -7.73 -18.27 8.71
C GLU A 162 -7.45 -19.33 9.79
N ALA A 163 -6.32 -20.02 9.64
CA ALA A 163 -5.99 -21.17 10.48
C ALA A 163 -4.53 -21.14 10.96
N PRO A 164 -4.25 -20.89 12.24
CA PRO A 164 -5.19 -20.51 13.30
C PRO A 164 -5.52 -19.00 13.28
N ILE A 165 -6.61 -18.62 13.95
CA ILE A 165 -6.89 -17.21 14.26
C ILE A 165 -5.81 -16.70 15.22
N PRO A 166 -5.21 -15.51 14.98
CA PRO A 166 -4.21 -14.97 15.89
C PRO A 166 -4.70 -14.85 17.33
N GLY A 167 -3.94 -15.47 18.26
CA GLY A 167 -4.26 -15.44 19.70
C GLY A 167 -5.40 -16.34 20.14
N LYS A 168 -5.99 -17.17 19.24
CA LYS A 168 -7.06 -18.11 19.56
C LYS A 168 -6.69 -19.54 19.10
N ALA A 169 -7.09 -20.55 19.88
CA ALA A 169 -7.01 -21.97 19.48
C ALA A 169 -8.23 -22.34 18.61
N ALA A 170 -8.50 -21.57 17.57
CA ALA A 170 -9.64 -21.71 16.70
C ALA A 170 -9.29 -21.41 15.24
N ILE A 171 -10.12 -21.89 14.33
CA ILE A 171 -10.05 -21.65 12.89
C ILE A 171 -11.20 -20.72 12.52
N GLY A 172 -10.92 -19.67 11.77
CA GLY A 172 -11.94 -18.76 11.22
C GLY A 172 -12.27 -19.11 9.78
N ILE A 173 -13.53 -19.34 9.47
CA ILE A 173 -14.04 -19.44 8.11
C ILE A 173 -14.87 -18.19 7.81
N GLU A 174 -14.39 -17.39 6.86
CA GLU A 174 -15.03 -16.14 6.44
C GLU A 174 -15.89 -16.43 5.20
N VAL A 175 -17.19 -16.26 5.35
CA VAL A 175 -18.20 -16.51 4.30
C VAL A 175 -18.81 -15.18 3.89
N PRO A 176 -18.92 -14.88 2.58
CA PRO A 176 -19.59 -13.68 2.10
C PRO A 176 -21.04 -13.59 2.56
N ASN A 177 -21.45 -12.39 2.99
CA ASN A 177 -22.84 -12.11 3.28
C ASN A 177 -23.64 -12.09 1.98
N LYS A 178 -24.89 -12.58 2.01
CA LYS A 178 -25.77 -12.50 0.83
C LYS A 178 -26.04 -11.06 0.43
N GLU A 179 -26.24 -10.19 1.42
CA GLU A 179 -26.34 -8.75 1.22
C GLU A 179 -25.10 -8.06 1.82
N ALA A 180 -24.23 -7.56 0.93
CA ALA A 180 -23.05 -6.83 1.34
C ALA A 180 -23.43 -5.42 1.78
N GLY A 181 -23.12 -5.06 3.03
CA GLY A 181 -23.30 -3.72 3.57
C GLY A 181 -22.18 -2.78 3.12
N SER A 182 -22.54 -1.58 2.66
CA SER A 182 -21.56 -0.53 2.37
C SER A 182 -21.15 0.21 3.63
N VAL A 183 -19.84 0.45 3.79
CA VAL A 183 -19.31 1.31 4.85
C VAL A 183 -19.21 2.73 4.30
N TYR A 184 -19.95 3.68 4.89
CA TYR A 184 -19.92 5.06 4.42
C TYR A 184 -18.81 5.86 5.12
N PHE A 185 -18.11 6.68 4.36
CA PHE A 185 -17.01 7.50 4.89
C PHE A 185 -17.46 8.43 6.03
N ARG A 186 -18.72 8.90 5.99
CA ARG A 186 -19.31 9.68 7.07
C ARG A 186 -19.26 8.97 8.44
N GLU A 187 -19.53 7.68 8.46
CA GLU A 187 -19.50 6.89 9.71
C GLU A 187 -18.10 6.91 10.34
N LEU A 188 -17.04 6.90 9.50
CA LEU A 188 -15.66 6.95 9.98
C LEU A 188 -15.30 8.35 10.52
N VAL A 189 -15.68 9.41 9.80
CA VAL A 189 -15.41 10.80 10.23
C VAL A 189 -16.15 11.15 11.53
N GLU A 190 -17.37 10.64 11.68
CA GLU A 190 -18.18 10.85 12.89
C GLU A 190 -17.76 9.93 14.06
N SER A 191 -16.93 8.91 13.82
CA SER A 191 -16.49 7.96 14.84
C SER A 191 -15.64 8.60 15.92
N LYS A 192 -15.66 8.01 17.11
CA LYS A 192 -14.85 8.42 18.25
C LYS A 192 -13.36 8.28 17.94
N GLU A 193 -12.99 7.17 17.31
CA GLU A 193 -11.60 6.84 16.97
C GLU A 193 -10.98 7.88 16.02
N PHE A 194 -11.74 8.36 15.03
CA PHE A 194 -11.26 9.40 14.13
C PHE A 194 -11.12 10.77 14.81
N LYS A 195 -12.12 11.15 15.62
CA LYS A 195 -12.13 12.44 16.33
C LYS A 195 -11.02 12.54 17.38
N GLU A 196 -10.78 11.46 18.11
CA GLU A 196 -9.77 11.42 19.19
C GLU A 196 -8.33 11.22 18.66
N SER A 197 -8.16 10.79 17.41
CA SER A 197 -6.82 10.67 16.81
C SER A 197 -6.13 12.03 16.74
N GLN A 198 -4.96 12.14 17.35
CA GLN A 198 -4.17 13.38 17.44
C GLN A 198 -3.39 13.70 16.14
N SER A 199 -3.21 12.73 15.26
CA SER A 199 -2.45 12.91 14.02
C SER A 199 -3.27 13.63 12.97
N ALA A 200 -2.69 14.68 12.37
CA ALA A 200 -3.28 15.42 11.27
C ALA A 200 -3.39 14.59 9.96
N ILE A 201 -2.62 13.52 9.85
CA ILE A 201 -2.61 12.60 8.69
C ILE A 201 -3.16 11.21 9.04
N SER A 202 -4.04 11.11 10.04
CA SER A 202 -4.82 9.90 10.28
C SER A 202 -5.97 9.81 9.28
N PHE A 203 -6.29 8.59 8.86
CA PHE A 203 -7.36 8.33 7.91
C PHE A 203 -8.23 7.16 8.29
N GLY A 204 -9.48 7.18 7.82
CA GLY A 204 -10.41 6.08 7.99
C GLY A 204 -10.11 4.96 7.01
N VAL A 205 -9.74 3.76 7.50
CA VAL A 205 -9.54 2.59 6.66
C VAL A 205 -10.89 1.97 6.27
N GLY A 206 -11.73 1.72 7.26
CA GLY A 206 -13.00 1.05 7.08
C GLY A 206 -13.51 0.40 8.36
N LYS A 207 -14.22 -0.71 8.21
CA LYS A 207 -14.66 -1.56 9.32
C LYS A 207 -14.10 -2.97 9.18
N ASP A 208 -13.67 -3.55 10.30
CA ASP A 208 -13.20 -4.94 10.32
C ASP A 208 -14.40 -5.92 10.25
N ILE A 209 -14.07 -7.20 10.29
CA ILE A 209 -15.07 -8.29 10.24
C ILE A 209 -15.98 -8.38 11.46
N ALA A 210 -15.70 -7.65 12.54
CA ALA A 210 -16.57 -7.50 13.70
C ALA A 210 -17.37 -6.18 13.66
N GLY A 211 -17.25 -5.40 12.56
CA GLY A 211 -17.91 -4.11 12.40
C GLY A 211 -17.25 -2.95 13.15
N LYS A 212 -16.07 -3.17 13.74
CA LYS A 212 -15.31 -2.13 14.44
C LYS A 212 -14.66 -1.17 13.44
N THR A 213 -14.74 0.12 13.71
CA THR A 213 -14.08 1.17 12.92
C THR A 213 -12.57 1.08 13.06
N ILE A 214 -11.88 1.07 11.93
CA ILE A 214 -10.41 1.06 11.85
C ILE A 214 -9.92 2.39 11.32
N ILE A 215 -9.15 3.09 12.14
CA ILE A 215 -8.45 4.34 11.81
C ILE A 215 -6.96 4.06 11.81
N ALA A 216 -6.31 4.49 10.75
CA ALA A 216 -4.87 4.39 10.58
C ALA A 216 -4.21 5.77 10.66
N ASP A 217 -2.91 5.78 10.91
CA ASP A 217 -2.10 6.99 11.01
C ASP A 217 -0.88 6.86 10.12
N ILE A 218 -0.82 7.67 9.07
CA ILE A 218 0.31 7.67 8.12
C ILE A 218 1.63 8.01 8.84
N ALA A 219 1.63 8.84 9.87
CA ALA A 219 2.84 9.16 10.62
C ALA A 219 3.43 7.93 11.35
N LYS A 220 2.58 6.96 11.73
CA LYS A 220 3.01 5.69 12.34
C LYS A 220 3.41 4.65 11.29
N MET A 221 2.84 4.75 10.10
CA MET A 221 3.13 3.93 8.91
C MET A 221 3.68 4.86 7.82
N PRO A 222 4.92 5.35 7.94
CA PRO A 222 5.39 6.52 7.21
C PRO A 222 5.26 6.41 5.69
N HIS A 223 5.28 5.19 5.19
CA HIS A 223 5.13 4.89 3.77
C HIS A 223 4.24 3.66 3.64
N MET A 224 3.32 3.70 2.68
CA MET A 224 2.32 2.68 2.48
C MET A 224 2.20 2.30 1.01
N LEU A 225 2.18 1.00 0.74
CA LEU A 225 1.89 0.43 -0.57
C LEU A 225 0.42 0.01 -0.63
N ILE A 226 -0.28 0.41 -1.68
CA ILE A 226 -1.67 0.02 -1.94
C ILE A 226 -1.73 -0.65 -3.31
N ALA A 227 -2.15 -1.91 -3.36
CA ALA A 227 -2.24 -2.60 -4.66
C ALA A 227 -3.51 -3.44 -4.78
N GLY A 228 -3.96 -3.64 -6.01
CA GLY A 228 -5.13 -4.44 -6.33
C GLY A 228 -5.60 -4.25 -7.76
N ALA A 229 -6.39 -5.19 -8.28
CA ALA A 229 -6.92 -5.15 -9.63
C ALA A 229 -7.88 -3.95 -9.86
N THR A 230 -8.13 -3.63 -11.12
CA THR A 230 -9.11 -2.59 -11.49
C THR A 230 -10.49 -2.92 -10.90
N GLY A 231 -11.15 -1.92 -10.33
CA GLY A 231 -12.47 -2.09 -9.69
C GLY A 231 -12.43 -2.76 -8.29
N SER A 232 -11.27 -3.12 -7.76
CA SER A 232 -11.13 -3.74 -6.43
C SER A 232 -11.41 -2.79 -5.27
N GLY A 233 -11.30 -1.46 -5.48
CA GLY A 233 -11.51 -0.43 -4.46
C GLY A 233 -10.30 0.46 -4.18
N LYS A 234 -9.18 0.27 -4.89
CA LYS A 234 -7.92 1.03 -4.74
C LYS A 234 -8.14 2.54 -4.78
N SER A 235 -8.74 3.06 -5.85
CA SER A 235 -8.96 4.50 -6.05
C SER A 235 -9.90 5.09 -4.99
N VAL A 236 -10.91 4.33 -4.56
CA VAL A 236 -11.80 4.75 -3.47
C VAL A 236 -11.04 4.87 -2.15
N CYS A 237 -10.10 3.95 -1.88
CA CYS A 237 -9.24 4.03 -0.69
C CYS A 237 -8.34 5.27 -0.73
N ILE A 238 -7.72 5.59 -1.88
CA ILE A 238 -6.92 6.79 -2.06
C ILE A 238 -7.77 8.03 -1.81
N ASN A 239 -8.97 8.09 -2.38
CA ASN A 239 -9.93 9.17 -2.13
C ASN A 239 -10.28 9.28 -0.64
N THR A 240 -10.47 8.15 0.06
CA THR A 240 -10.74 8.12 1.49
C THR A 240 -9.58 8.71 2.31
N ILE A 241 -8.33 8.44 1.92
CA ILE A 241 -7.12 9.02 2.54
C ILE A 241 -7.10 10.53 2.34
N ILE A 242 -7.26 11.00 1.10
CA ILE A 242 -7.27 12.43 0.77
C ILE A 242 -8.38 13.15 1.53
N MET A 243 -9.59 12.62 1.48
CA MET A 243 -10.75 13.20 2.18
C MET A 243 -10.53 13.21 3.69
N SER A 244 -9.93 12.17 4.28
CA SER A 244 -9.60 12.16 5.72
C SER A 244 -8.69 13.32 6.09
N ILE A 245 -7.68 13.62 5.26
CA ILE A 245 -6.77 14.75 5.46
C ILE A 245 -7.54 16.07 5.34
N LEU A 246 -8.37 16.24 4.31
CA LEU A 246 -9.15 17.48 4.10
C LEU A 246 -10.14 17.75 5.25
N TYR A 247 -10.70 16.73 5.87
CA TYR A 247 -11.60 16.85 7.03
C TYR A 247 -10.88 17.04 8.37
N LYS A 248 -9.55 16.88 8.41
CA LYS A 248 -8.80 16.87 9.69
C LYS A 248 -7.66 17.88 9.76
N ALA A 249 -6.98 18.15 8.66
CA ALA A 249 -5.78 18.97 8.61
C ALA A 249 -6.02 20.30 7.91
N LYS A 250 -5.30 21.34 8.35
CA LYS A 250 -5.23 22.61 7.64
C LYS A 250 -4.09 22.57 6.61
N PRO A 251 -4.13 23.37 5.53
CA PRO A 251 -3.07 23.45 4.53
C PRO A 251 -1.70 23.87 5.10
N GLU A 252 -1.68 24.58 6.22
CA GLU A 252 -0.47 25.00 6.94
C GLU A 252 0.17 23.85 7.76
N ASP A 253 -0.61 22.82 8.10
CA ASP A 253 -0.15 21.65 8.86
C ASP A 253 0.20 20.48 7.95
N VAL A 254 -0.51 20.32 6.81
CA VAL A 254 -0.32 19.21 5.87
C VAL A 254 -0.39 19.71 4.43
N ARG A 255 0.60 19.31 3.64
CA ARG A 255 0.66 19.59 2.20
C ARG A 255 0.66 18.29 1.43
N LEU A 256 0.14 18.34 0.21
CA LEU A 256 -0.01 17.19 -0.67
C LEU A 256 0.75 17.38 -1.97
N ILE A 257 1.39 16.30 -2.43
CA ILE A 257 1.88 16.13 -3.79
C ILE A 257 1.12 14.95 -4.36
N MET A 258 0.44 15.13 -5.47
CA MET A 258 -0.35 14.09 -6.11
C MET A 258 0.18 13.80 -7.50
N VAL A 259 0.32 12.52 -7.83
CA VAL A 259 0.80 12.02 -9.13
C VAL A 259 -0.25 11.10 -9.72
N ASP A 260 -0.79 11.48 -10.87
CA ASP A 260 -1.83 10.75 -11.61
C ASP A 260 -1.46 10.71 -13.10
N PRO A 261 -0.64 9.74 -13.53
CA PRO A 261 -0.20 9.63 -14.92
C PRO A 261 -1.35 9.38 -15.91
N LYS A 262 -2.48 8.86 -15.42
CA LYS A 262 -3.65 8.52 -16.25
C LYS A 262 -4.64 9.66 -16.40
N VAL A 263 -4.51 10.73 -15.58
CA VAL A 263 -5.41 11.90 -15.58
C VAL A 263 -6.88 11.54 -15.31
N VAL A 264 -7.12 10.53 -14.47
CA VAL A 264 -8.48 9.99 -14.24
C VAL A 264 -8.96 10.21 -12.81
N GLU A 265 -8.11 9.92 -11.82
CA GLU A 265 -8.55 9.75 -10.43
C GLU A 265 -8.30 11.00 -9.57
N LEU A 266 -7.14 11.66 -9.73
CA LEU A 266 -6.70 12.72 -8.82
C LEU A 266 -6.84 14.14 -9.40
N SER A 267 -7.04 14.28 -10.69
CA SER A 267 -7.17 15.59 -11.37
C SER A 267 -8.32 16.45 -10.81
N VAL A 268 -9.33 15.82 -10.24
CA VAL A 268 -10.47 16.47 -9.57
C VAL A 268 -10.07 17.26 -8.32
N TYR A 269 -8.89 16.99 -7.75
CA TYR A 269 -8.35 17.70 -6.58
C TYR A 269 -7.52 18.93 -6.94
N ASN A 270 -7.35 19.25 -8.24
CA ASN A 270 -6.67 20.50 -8.61
C ASN A 270 -7.40 21.70 -8.02
N GLY A 271 -6.63 22.61 -7.42
CA GLY A 271 -7.18 23.82 -6.79
C GLY A 271 -7.41 23.71 -5.28
N ILE A 272 -7.36 22.52 -4.65
CA ILE A 272 -7.43 22.45 -3.20
C ILE A 272 -6.21 23.14 -2.56
N PRO A 273 -6.39 23.85 -1.43
CA PRO A 273 -5.31 24.63 -0.82
C PRO A 273 -4.18 23.79 -0.23
N HIS A 274 -4.36 22.49 -0.06
CA HIS A 274 -3.34 21.56 0.44
C HIS A 274 -2.29 21.21 -0.61
N LEU A 275 -2.56 21.32 -1.91
CA LEU A 275 -1.58 20.99 -2.94
C LEU A 275 -0.39 21.96 -2.90
N LEU A 276 0.83 21.38 -2.99
CA LEU A 276 2.08 22.12 -3.18
C LEU A 276 2.25 22.57 -4.63
N LEU A 277 1.78 21.74 -5.55
CA LEU A 277 1.81 21.95 -7.00
C LEU A 277 0.56 21.30 -7.60
N PRO A 278 0.15 21.68 -8.83
CA PRO A 278 -0.93 20.98 -9.53
C PRO A 278 -0.63 19.48 -9.64
N VAL A 279 -1.69 18.66 -9.72
CA VAL A 279 -1.54 17.22 -9.88
C VAL A 279 -0.61 16.90 -11.05
N VAL A 280 0.44 16.12 -10.78
CA VAL A 280 1.47 15.79 -11.76
C VAL A 280 0.96 14.65 -12.63
N THR A 281 0.87 14.89 -13.93
CA THR A 281 0.34 13.93 -14.90
C THR A 281 1.42 13.34 -15.81
N ASP A 282 2.56 13.98 -15.91
CA ASP A 282 3.70 13.53 -16.71
C ASP A 282 4.65 12.68 -15.86
N PRO A 283 4.98 11.44 -16.27
CA PRO A 283 5.86 10.54 -15.50
C PRO A 283 7.28 11.09 -15.28
N LYS A 284 7.86 11.85 -16.23
CA LYS A 284 9.18 12.47 -16.04
C LYS A 284 9.13 13.59 -15.02
N LYS A 285 8.06 14.40 -15.04
CA LYS A 285 7.83 15.42 -14.00
C LYS A 285 7.54 14.80 -12.64
N ALA A 286 6.95 13.60 -12.60
CA ALA A 286 6.76 12.85 -11.36
C ALA A 286 8.09 12.43 -10.72
N ALA A 287 9.06 11.92 -11.50
CA ALA A 287 10.42 11.67 -11.02
C ALA A 287 11.07 12.95 -10.48
N GLY A 288 10.91 14.09 -11.17
CA GLY A 288 11.35 15.41 -10.69
C GLY A 288 10.70 15.81 -9.37
N ALA A 289 9.39 15.56 -9.17
CA ALA A 289 8.70 15.86 -7.92
C ALA A 289 9.18 14.98 -6.75
N LEU A 290 9.51 13.69 -7.01
CA LEU A 290 10.12 12.81 -6.01
C LEU A 290 11.52 13.27 -5.63
N ASN A 291 12.35 13.65 -6.61
CA ASN A 291 13.67 14.21 -6.37
C ASN A 291 13.61 15.53 -5.59
N TRP A 292 12.62 16.39 -5.89
CA TRP A 292 12.37 17.59 -5.08
C TRP A 292 12.06 17.23 -3.62
N ALA A 293 11.27 16.19 -3.37
CA ALA A 293 10.96 15.75 -2.01
C ALA A 293 12.22 15.21 -1.27
N VAL A 294 13.15 14.56 -1.99
CA VAL A 294 14.45 14.15 -1.43
C VAL A 294 15.29 15.37 -1.04
N ASN A 295 15.30 16.41 -1.87
CA ASN A 295 16.01 17.67 -1.56
C ASN A 295 15.36 18.39 -0.38
N GLU A 296 14.03 18.53 -0.34
CA GLU A 296 13.28 19.10 0.79
C GLU A 296 13.57 18.34 2.08
N MET A 297 13.61 17.01 2.04
CA MET A 297 14.00 16.17 3.17
C MET A 297 15.39 16.54 3.69
N THR A 298 16.36 16.68 2.80
CA THR A 298 17.75 17.04 3.14
C THR A 298 17.82 18.43 3.75
N ASP A 299 17.08 19.40 3.22
CA ASP A 299 17.04 20.75 3.74
C ASP A 299 16.34 20.83 5.11
N ARG A 300 15.33 20.01 5.35
CA ARG A 300 14.74 19.86 6.67
C ARG A 300 15.73 19.33 7.69
N TYR A 301 16.54 18.35 7.33
CA TYR A 301 17.60 17.85 8.21
C TYR A 301 18.65 18.92 8.55
N LYS A 302 19.04 19.79 7.60
CA LYS A 302 19.89 20.94 7.89
C LYS A 302 19.25 21.90 8.90
N LYS A 303 17.94 22.18 8.73
CA LYS A 303 17.18 23.01 9.70
C LYS A 303 17.09 22.35 11.07
N PHE A 304 16.91 21.03 11.14
CA PHE A 304 16.87 20.29 12.40
C PHE A 304 18.22 20.34 13.12
N ALA A 305 19.32 20.17 12.39
CA ALA A 305 20.68 20.28 12.95
C ALA A 305 20.93 21.68 13.51
N ALA A 306 20.56 22.73 12.77
CA ALA A 306 20.72 24.13 13.22
C ALA A 306 19.91 24.45 14.50
N MET A 307 18.77 23.77 14.69
CA MET A 307 17.92 23.94 15.88
C MET A 307 18.17 22.88 16.97
N GLN A 308 19.14 21.97 16.77
CA GLN A 308 19.48 20.86 17.68
C GLN A 308 18.26 19.96 18.01
N VAL A 309 17.41 19.71 17.02
CA VAL A 309 16.23 18.85 17.14
C VAL A 309 16.35 17.63 16.22
N ARG A 310 15.59 16.56 16.50
CA ARG A 310 15.70 15.28 15.78
C ARG A 310 14.64 15.05 14.72
N ASN A 311 13.55 15.83 14.72
CA ASN A 311 12.42 15.60 13.85
C ASN A 311 11.55 16.85 13.69
N ILE A 312 10.59 16.79 12.77
CA ILE A 312 9.68 17.88 12.45
C ILE A 312 8.87 18.38 13.66
N LYS A 313 8.46 17.46 14.56
CA LYS A 313 7.73 17.85 15.77
C LYS A 313 8.59 18.73 16.67
N GLY A 314 9.80 18.28 16.99
CA GLY A 314 10.75 19.08 17.79
C GLY A 314 11.07 20.42 17.16
N TYR A 315 11.24 20.48 15.83
CA TYR A 315 11.44 21.73 15.10
C TYR A 315 10.25 22.67 15.28
N ASN A 316 9.03 22.19 15.03
CA ASN A 316 7.81 22.99 15.15
C ASN A 316 7.55 23.45 16.60
N ASP A 317 7.88 22.63 17.59
CA ASP A 317 7.76 23.01 19.01
C ASP A 317 8.73 24.18 19.35
N VAL A 318 9.98 24.14 18.85
CA VAL A 318 10.94 25.24 18.98
C VAL A 318 10.47 26.50 18.26
N VAL A 319 9.93 26.36 17.03
CA VAL A 319 9.37 27.51 16.28
C VAL A 319 8.25 28.18 17.06
N VAL A 320 7.32 27.40 17.63
CA VAL A 320 6.22 27.95 18.46
C VAL A 320 6.76 28.70 19.68
N LYS A 321 7.78 28.15 20.35
CA LYS A 321 8.40 28.77 21.52
C LYS A 321 9.07 30.08 21.14
N LYS A 322 9.92 30.09 20.12
CA LYS A 322 10.65 31.29 19.66
C LYS A 322 9.71 32.40 19.18
N ASN A 323 8.63 32.05 18.46
CA ASN A 323 7.64 33.03 18.03
C ASN A 323 6.87 33.67 19.20
N LYS A 324 6.65 32.92 20.29
CA LYS A 324 6.09 33.46 21.54
C LYS A 324 7.08 34.41 22.28
N GLU A 325 8.36 34.20 22.11
CA GLU A 325 9.44 35.04 22.65
C GLU A 325 9.66 36.32 21.84
N GLY A 326 8.94 36.50 20.72
CA GLY A 326 8.92 37.77 19.96
C GLY A 326 10.02 37.87 18.91
N ILE A 327 10.46 36.76 18.33
CA ILE A 327 11.39 36.78 17.17
C ILE A 327 10.71 37.45 15.96
N ASP A 328 11.41 38.41 15.38
CA ASP A 328 11.00 39.12 14.17
C ASP A 328 12.08 38.96 13.07
N PRO A 329 11.74 38.44 11.86
CA PRO A 329 10.43 37.95 11.45
C PRO A 329 10.06 36.60 12.13
N PRO A 330 8.74 36.33 12.32
CA PRO A 330 8.31 35.08 12.92
C PRO A 330 8.71 33.88 12.04
N MET A 331 9.21 32.84 12.68
CA MET A 331 9.60 31.61 11.98
C MET A 331 8.38 30.83 11.51
N GLU A 332 8.48 30.24 10.32
CA GLU A 332 7.43 29.38 9.79
C GLU A 332 7.56 27.94 10.27
N LYS A 333 6.42 27.32 10.65
CA LYS A 333 6.35 25.89 10.90
C LYS A 333 6.53 25.12 9.61
N LEU A 334 7.11 23.94 9.71
CA LEU A 334 7.17 22.99 8.59
C LEU A 334 5.90 22.13 8.57
N PRO A 335 5.16 22.08 7.46
CA PRO A 335 4.03 21.16 7.29
C PRO A 335 4.53 19.73 7.10
N GLN A 336 3.71 18.74 7.48
CA GLN A 336 3.87 17.39 6.96
C GLN A 336 3.57 17.37 5.46
N ILE A 337 4.27 16.52 4.71
CA ILE A 337 4.05 16.35 3.28
C ILE A 337 3.61 14.90 3.03
N VAL A 338 2.48 14.73 2.34
CA VAL A 338 2.03 13.41 1.90
C VAL A 338 2.06 13.36 0.37
N ILE A 339 2.89 12.45 -0.14
CA ILE A 339 3.04 12.20 -1.57
C ILE A 339 2.13 11.02 -1.92
N ILE A 340 1.21 11.21 -2.87
CA ILE A 340 0.26 10.19 -3.30
C ILE A 340 0.52 9.88 -4.77
N ILE A 341 0.84 8.61 -5.08
CA ILE A 341 1.05 8.11 -6.43
C ILE A 341 -0.08 7.12 -6.72
N ASP A 342 -0.93 7.43 -7.70
CA ASP A 342 -2.07 6.57 -8.05
C ASP A 342 -1.64 5.30 -8.81
N GLU A 343 -0.64 5.43 -9.71
CA GLU A 343 -0.17 4.29 -10.49
C GLU A 343 1.36 4.30 -10.62
N LEU A 344 2.03 3.51 -9.77
CA LEU A 344 3.49 3.38 -9.80
C LEU A 344 3.98 2.73 -11.10
N ALA A 345 3.22 1.78 -11.67
CA ALA A 345 3.64 1.06 -12.87
C ALA A 345 3.96 1.99 -14.03
N ASP A 346 3.18 3.07 -14.21
CA ASP A 346 3.37 3.99 -15.31
C ASP A 346 4.65 4.85 -15.13
N LEU A 347 5.07 5.10 -13.90
CA LEU A 347 6.34 5.77 -13.59
C LEU A 347 7.52 4.82 -13.83
N MET A 348 7.40 3.57 -13.38
CA MET A 348 8.44 2.54 -13.53
C MET A 348 8.67 2.14 -14.99
N MET A 349 7.72 2.36 -15.87
CA MET A 349 7.87 2.14 -17.31
C MET A 349 8.70 3.24 -17.99
N VAL A 350 8.76 4.45 -17.44
CA VAL A 350 9.39 5.62 -18.07
C VAL A 350 10.75 5.93 -17.45
N ALA A 351 10.87 5.89 -16.13
CA ALA A 351 12.09 6.26 -15.41
C ALA A 351 12.30 5.34 -14.18
N PRO A 352 12.49 4.02 -14.38
CA PRO A 352 12.52 3.05 -13.29
C PRO A 352 13.60 3.35 -12.25
N GLY A 353 14.84 3.62 -12.68
CA GLY A 353 15.97 3.86 -11.78
C GLY A 353 15.78 5.10 -10.91
N GLU A 354 15.43 6.24 -11.52
CA GLU A 354 15.25 7.50 -10.79
C GLU A 354 14.07 7.41 -9.78
N VAL A 355 12.98 6.78 -10.19
CA VAL A 355 11.78 6.62 -9.35
C VAL A 355 12.07 5.68 -8.18
N GLU A 356 12.70 4.53 -8.43
CA GLU A 356 13.04 3.56 -7.39
C GLU A 356 14.01 4.15 -6.38
N ASP A 357 15.09 4.81 -6.84
CA ASP A 357 16.08 5.45 -5.97
C ASP A 357 15.46 6.53 -5.09
N ALA A 358 14.62 7.40 -5.66
CA ALA A 358 13.95 8.44 -4.90
C ALA A 358 12.97 7.86 -3.86
N ILE A 359 12.19 6.85 -4.23
CA ILE A 359 11.28 6.14 -3.31
C ILE A 359 12.07 5.49 -2.18
N CYS A 360 13.15 4.78 -2.48
CA CYS A 360 13.97 4.12 -1.46
C CYS A 360 14.61 5.11 -0.50
N ARG A 361 15.17 6.22 -0.98
CA ARG A 361 15.74 7.28 -0.13
C ARG A 361 14.70 7.91 0.78
N LEU A 362 13.54 8.25 0.25
CA LEU A 362 12.44 8.79 1.06
C LEU A 362 11.96 7.75 2.08
N ALA A 363 11.78 6.49 1.67
CA ALA A 363 11.31 5.44 2.57
C ALA A 363 12.23 5.20 3.76
N GLN A 364 13.53 5.33 3.57
CA GLN A 364 14.53 5.15 4.62
C GLN A 364 14.63 6.33 5.59
N LEU A 365 14.51 7.54 5.09
CA LEU A 365 14.92 8.73 5.84
C LEU A 365 13.80 9.75 6.10
N ALA A 366 12.74 9.78 5.29
CA ALA A 366 11.80 10.90 5.28
C ALA A 366 10.85 10.98 6.50
N ARG A 367 10.70 9.89 7.27
CA ARG A 367 9.80 9.84 8.44
C ARG A 367 10.05 10.96 9.44
N ALA A 368 11.28 11.16 9.85
CA ALA A 368 11.63 12.21 10.83
C ALA A 368 11.48 13.62 10.24
N ALA A 369 11.65 13.76 8.92
CA ALA A 369 11.41 15.00 8.19
C ALA A 369 9.92 15.33 8.01
N GLY A 370 9.00 14.40 8.34
CA GLY A 370 7.56 14.58 8.16
C GLY A 370 7.12 14.50 6.70
N ILE A 371 7.82 13.68 5.90
CA ILE A 371 7.45 13.41 4.50
C ILE A 371 7.06 11.94 4.39
N HIS A 372 5.89 11.69 3.81
CA HIS A 372 5.25 10.38 3.79
C HIS A 372 4.79 10.04 2.37
N MET A 373 4.76 8.75 2.05
CA MET A 373 4.34 8.27 0.73
C MET A 373 3.17 7.30 0.83
N VAL A 374 2.20 7.48 -0.04
CA VAL A 374 1.13 6.53 -0.35
C VAL A 374 1.31 6.15 -1.81
N ILE A 375 1.83 4.97 -2.06
CA ILE A 375 2.17 4.50 -3.39
C ILE A 375 1.16 3.43 -3.79
N ALA A 376 0.47 3.65 -4.90
CA ALA A 376 -0.51 2.70 -5.37
C ALA A 376 -0.18 2.14 -6.75
N THR A 377 -0.68 0.93 -7.04
CA THR A 377 -0.59 0.30 -8.36
C THR A 377 -1.73 -0.68 -8.61
N GLN A 378 -2.17 -0.76 -9.86
CA GLN A 378 -3.09 -1.80 -10.34
C GLN A 378 -2.35 -3.01 -10.93
N ARG A 379 -1.01 -2.92 -11.09
CA ARG A 379 -0.15 -3.94 -11.67
C ARG A 379 0.85 -4.45 -10.63
N PRO A 380 0.43 -5.38 -9.74
CA PRO A 380 1.31 -5.90 -8.70
C PRO A 380 2.30 -6.93 -9.27
N SER A 381 3.19 -6.52 -10.15
CA SER A 381 4.28 -7.34 -10.70
C SER A 381 5.60 -7.05 -10.00
N VAL A 382 6.54 -7.98 -10.04
CA VAL A 382 7.86 -7.83 -9.42
C VAL A 382 8.71 -6.70 -10.03
N ASN A 383 8.41 -6.32 -11.29
CA ASN A 383 9.08 -5.20 -11.96
C ASN A 383 8.53 -3.83 -11.53
N VAL A 384 7.36 -3.80 -10.91
CA VAL A 384 6.73 -2.58 -10.40
C VAL A 384 6.92 -2.48 -8.89
N VAL A 385 6.58 -3.55 -8.17
CA VAL A 385 6.78 -3.66 -6.72
C VAL A 385 8.04 -4.47 -6.48
N THR A 386 9.18 -3.81 -6.68
CA THR A 386 10.50 -4.44 -6.59
C THR A 386 10.84 -4.89 -5.16
N GLY A 387 11.84 -5.74 -5.03
CA GLY A 387 12.31 -6.17 -3.71
C GLY A 387 12.79 -4.99 -2.85
N LEU A 388 13.40 -3.97 -3.47
CA LEU A 388 13.88 -2.76 -2.77
C LEU A 388 12.70 -1.92 -2.25
N ILE A 389 11.68 -1.69 -3.07
CA ILE A 389 10.47 -0.97 -2.65
C ILE A 389 9.77 -1.71 -1.50
N LYS A 390 9.60 -3.04 -1.64
CA LYS A 390 8.95 -3.86 -0.59
C LYS A 390 9.69 -3.84 0.75
N ALA A 391 11.01 -3.92 0.71
CA ALA A 391 11.84 -3.92 1.91
C ALA A 391 11.76 -2.59 2.67
N ASN A 392 11.61 -1.47 1.94
CA ASN A 392 11.57 -0.13 2.52
C ASN A 392 10.15 0.37 2.86
N ILE A 393 9.09 -0.28 2.31
CA ILE A 393 7.68 0.06 2.58
C ILE A 393 6.98 -1.12 3.24
N PRO A 394 7.10 -1.28 4.56
CA PRO A 394 6.57 -2.44 5.27
C PRO A 394 5.05 -2.43 5.47
N SER A 395 4.40 -1.26 5.42
CA SER A 395 2.95 -1.17 5.58
C SER A 395 2.25 -1.28 4.23
N LYS A 396 1.26 -2.16 4.15
CA LYS A 396 0.65 -2.56 2.88
C LYS A 396 -0.87 -2.64 3.00
N ILE A 397 -1.55 -2.33 1.91
CA ILE A 397 -2.98 -2.62 1.71
C ILE A 397 -3.11 -3.41 0.42
N ALA A 398 -3.63 -4.62 0.50
CA ALA A 398 -3.94 -5.44 -0.67
C ALA A 398 -5.44 -5.50 -0.87
N PHE A 399 -5.91 -5.02 -2.01
CA PHE A 399 -7.25 -5.26 -2.52
C PHE A 399 -7.29 -6.57 -3.30
N ALA A 400 -8.47 -6.96 -3.80
CA ALA A 400 -8.64 -8.15 -4.60
C ALA A 400 -7.70 -8.15 -5.81
N VAL A 401 -7.07 -9.29 -6.05
CA VAL A 401 -6.16 -9.57 -7.17
C VAL A 401 -6.55 -10.87 -7.86
N SER A 402 -6.01 -11.09 -9.06
CA SER A 402 -6.38 -12.23 -9.90
C SER A 402 -5.74 -13.55 -9.45
N SER A 403 -4.62 -13.50 -8.76
CA SER A 403 -3.85 -14.71 -8.42
C SER A 403 -3.17 -14.62 -7.06
N GLY A 404 -2.87 -15.80 -6.48
CA GLY A 404 -2.05 -15.89 -5.27
C GLY A 404 -0.61 -15.42 -5.50
N ILE A 405 -0.12 -15.39 -6.75
CA ILE A 405 1.19 -14.81 -7.10
C ILE A 405 1.16 -13.31 -6.87
N ASP A 406 0.12 -12.62 -7.38
CA ASP A 406 -0.05 -11.19 -7.19
C ASP A 406 -0.18 -10.83 -5.71
N SER A 407 -0.93 -11.65 -4.95
CA SER A 407 -1.03 -11.50 -3.49
C SER A 407 0.34 -11.54 -2.82
N ARG A 408 1.19 -12.51 -3.18
CA ARG A 408 2.56 -12.62 -2.64
C ARG A 408 3.46 -11.47 -3.05
N VAL A 409 3.28 -10.90 -4.23
CA VAL A 409 4.01 -9.69 -4.63
C VAL A 409 3.67 -8.53 -3.71
N ILE A 410 2.42 -8.38 -3.27
CA ILE A 410 2.00 -7.26 -2.42
C ILE A 410 2.34 -7.51 -0.94
N ILE A 411 1.81 -8.59 -0.35
CA ILE A 411 1.81 -8.82 1.10
C ILE A 411 2.66 -10.02 1.55
N ASP A 412 3.46 -10.60 0.67
CA ASP A 412 4.35 -11.75 0.93
C ASP A 412 3.62 -13.05 1.31
N MET A 413 2.29 -13.09 1.15
CA MET A 413 1.45 -14.24 1.45
C MET A 413 0.23 -14.30 0.53
N ASN A 414 -0.42 -15.47 0.47
CA ASN A 414 -1.71 -15.62 -0.19
C ASN A 414 -2.83 -14.99 0.64
N GLY A 415 -3.94 -14.64 0.01
CA GLY A 415 -5.16 -14.19 0.66
C GLY A 415 -5.85 -13.04 -0.05
N ALA A 416 -5.15 -12.19 -0.79
CA ALA A 416 -5.77 -11.10 -1.54
C ALA A 416 -6.56 -11.61 -2.76
N GLU A 417 -6.23 -12.79 -3.30
CA GLU A 417 -6.99 -13.47 -4.34
C GLU A 417 -8.35 -14.01 -3.86
N LYS A 418 -8.56 -14.05 -2.54
CA LYS A 418 -9.81 -14.49 -1.88
C LYS A 418 -10.71 -13.33 -1.46
N LEU A 419 -10.36 -12.11 -1.83
CA LEU A 419 -11.13 -10.91 -1.51
C LEU A 419 -12.26 -10.71 -2.52
N LEU A 420 -13.37 -10.13 -2.06
CA LEU A 420 -14.61 -9.97 -2.81
C LEU A 420 -14.59 -8.77 -3.79
N GLY A 421 -13.54 -7.93 -3.73
CA GLY A 421 -13.52 -6.65 -4.46
C GLY A 421 -14.37 -5.57 -3.79
N LYS A 422 -14.64 -4.47 -4.50
CA LYS A 422 -15.51 -3.36 -4.02
C LYS A 422 -15.12 -2.81 -2.64
N GLY A 423 -13.81 -2.73 -2.36
CA GLY A 423 -13.29 -2.20 -1.11
C GLY A 423 -12.96 -3.24 -0.04
N ASP A 424 -13.21 -4.52 -0.28
CA ASP A 424 -12.72 -5.59 0.59
C ASP A 424 -11.20 -5.70 0.46
N MET A 425 -10.48 -5.57 1.57
CA MET A 425 -9.03 -5.47 1.58
C MET A 425 -8.38 -6.24 2.73
N LEU A 426 -7.11 -6.54 2.56
CA LEU A 426 -6.19 -6.94 3.61
C LEU A 426 -5.32 -5.75 4.01
N TYR A 427 -5.58 -5.19 5.18
CA TYR A 427 -4.81 -4.12 5.78
C TYR A 427 -3.67 -4.69 6.61
N PHE A 428 -2.44 -4.42 6.21
CA PHE A 428 -1.24 -5.00 6.82
C PHE A 428 -0.24 -3.90 7.22
N PRO A 429 -0.47 -3.22 8.34
CA PRO A 429 0.50 -2.29 8.90
C PRO A 429 1.70 -3.04 9.49
N SER A 430 2.86 -2.39 9.53
CA SER A 430 4.13 -2.98 9.98
C SER A 430 4.15 -3.51 11.42
N ASN A 431 3.20 -3.10 12.25
CA ASN A 431 3.11 -3.52 13.66
C ASN A 431 2.21 -4.75 13.88
N LEU A 432 1.58 -5.28 12.84
CA LEU A 432 0.77 -6.51 12.94
C LEU A 432 1.53 -7.70 12.34
N PRO A 433 1.46 -8.88 12.98
CA PRO A 433 2.10 -10.09 12.46
C PRO A 433 1.34 -10.71 11.29
N LYS A 434 0.06 -10.38 11.11
CA LYS A 434 -0.81 -10.83 10.04
C LYS A 434 -1.72 -9.70 9.57
N PRO A 435 -2.15 -9.70 8.30
CA PRO A 435 -3.08 -8.71 7.80
C PRO A 435 -4.47 -8.84 8.44
N LEU A 436 -5.10 -7.71 8.65
CA LEU A 436 -6.49 -7.60 9.09
C LEU A 436 -7.39 -7.44 7.87
N ARG A 437 -8.45 -8.24 7.76
CA ARG A 437 -9.47 -8.04 6.73
C ARG A 437 -10.38 -6.87 7.11
N VAL A 438 -10.52 -5.92 6.21
CA VAL A 438 -11.29 -4.68 6.43
C VAL A 438 -12.15 -4.41 5.20
N GLN A 439 -13.40 -4.07 5.42
CA GLN A 439 -14.22 -3.47 4.39
C GLN A 439 -13.94 -1.97 4.34
N GLY A 440 -13.35 -1.51 3.25
CA GLY A 440 -13.01 -0.11 3.01
C GLY A 440 -14.22 0.80 2.97
N ALA A 441 -14.01 2.03 3.40
CA ALA A 441 -15.05 3.03 3.33
C ALA A 441 -15.29 3.50 1.89
N PHE A 442 -16.54 3.74 1.58
CA PHE A 442 -16.97 4.30 0.31
C PHE A 442 -17.01 5.83 0.40
N ALA A 443 -16.06 6.48 -0.26
CA ALA A 443 -16.03 7.91 -0.47
C ALA A 443 -16.17 8.20 -1.97
N VAL A 444 -17.16 8.99 -2.36
CA VAL A 444 -17.32 9.43 -3.75
C VAL A 444 -16.67 10.80 -3.90
N SER A 445 -15.62 10.91 -4.70
CA SER A 445 -14.89 12.15 -4.96
C SER A 445 -15.78 13.29 -5.46
N TYR A 446 -16.75 12.98 -6.27
CA TYR A 446 -17.60 13.96 -6.96
C TYR A 446 -18.54 14.76 -6.04
N THR A 447 -19.06 14.20 -4.97
CA THR A 447 -20.00 14.90 -4.06
C THR A 447 -19.30 15.85 -3.07
N HIS A 448 -17.99 15.76 -2.94
CA HIS A 448 -17.23 16.51 -1.93
C HIS A 448 -16.56 17.77 -2.50
N LEU A 449 -16.33 17.83 -3.81
CA LEU A 449 -15.66 18.96 -4.45
C LEU A 449 -16.56 20.18 -4.65
N ARG A 450 -17.87 20.00 -4.80
CA ARG A 450 -18.83 21.12 -4.81
C ARG A 450 -18.80 21.96 -3.52
N ALA A 451 -18.26 21.41 -2.44
CA ALA A 451 -18.09 22.14 -1.18
C ALA A 451 -16.98 23.20 -1.19
N HIS A 452 -16.05 23.11 -2.13
CA HIS A 452 -14.96 24.07 -2.26
C HIS A 452 -15.25 25.19 -3.27
N GLU A 453 -16.32 25.06 -4.07
CA GLU A 453 -16.76 26.10 -5.02
C GLU A 453 -17.70 27.15 -4.39
N THR A 454 -18.17 26.90 -3.19
CA THR A 454 -18.99 27.81 -2.37
C THR A 454 -18.22 28.32 -1.16
#